data_f1f9f92dc41e369b5368a2bdd345c04c
#
_entry.id   f1f9f92dc41e369b5368a2bdd345c04c
#
_cell.length_a   1.000
_cell.length_b   1.000
_cell.length_c   1.000
_cell.angle_alpha   90.00
_cell.angle_beta   90.00
_cell.angle_gamma   90.00
#
_symmetry.space_group_name_H-M   'P 1'
#
loop_
_entity.id
_entity.type
_entity.pdbx_description
1 polymer ?
#
loop_
_entity_poly.entity_id
_entity_poly.type
_entity_poly.pdbx_seq_one_letter_code
_entity_poly.pdbx_strand_id
1 'polypeptide(L)'
;GEKEKWFNQALKDMIELPGSMPERLKGDDVTVCTRWTGSLYDSSYYYNPYMEKYRREGNVKLPFFLTPDKHYVGVAWYQKEINLPKDWKKDRIVLFLERPHIESTVWVNGHKVGMQNSLCVAHVYDVTQFMSPGKCRIAIRIDNRIKDINVGPDSHSITDQTQGNWNGIVGRICLQTTPKVYLEDIQVYSEPEQKVAR
;
A
#
# COMPACT_ATOMS: atom_id res chain seq x y z
N GLY A 1 -0.24 -17.11 -5.31
CA GLY A 1 -0.93 -15.87 -5.60
C GLY A 1 -2.33 -16.07 -6.15
N GLU A 2 -2.69 -15.35 -7.21
CA GLU A 2 -4.04 -15.44 -7.78
C GLU A 2 -4.35 -16.83 -8.35
N LYS A 3 -3.40 -17.45 -9.05
CA LYS A 3 -3.55 -18.80 -9.60
C LYS A 3 -3.79 -19.86 -8.52
N GLU A 4 -3.10 -19.74 -7.41
CA GLU A 4 -3.24 -20.63 -6.24
C GLU A 4 -4.40 -20.19 -5.32
N LYS A 5 -5.15 -19.18 -5.70
CA LYS A 5 -6.31 -18.64 -4.96
C LYS A 5 -5.98 -18.29 -3.50
N TRP A 6 -4.87 -17.61 -3.26
CA TRP A 6 -4.46 -17.19 -1.90
C TRP A 6 -5.52 -16.33 -1.20
N PHE A 7 -6.36 -15.64 -1.96
CA PHE A 7 -7.51 -14.92 -1.43
C PHE A 7 -8.56 -15.82 -0.72
N ASN A 8 -8.52 -17.15 -0.96
CA ASN A 8 -9.41 -18.14 -0.33
C ASN A 8 -8.72 -19.03 0.71
N GLN A 9 -7.40 -18.93 0.86
CA GLN A 9 -6.64 -19.76 1.78
C GLN A 9 -6.23 -18.95 3.00
N ALA A 10 -6.12 -19.59 4.17
CA ALA A 10 -5.53 -18.95 5.34
C ALA A 10 -4.02 -18.78 5.11
N LEU A 11 -3.52 -17.57 5.23
CA LEU A 11 -2.09 -17.29 5.19
C LEU A 11 -1.49 -17.53 6.58
N LYS A 12 -0.27 -18.09 6.61
CA LYS A 12 0.34 -18.55 7.87
C LYS A 12 1.07 -17.44 8.63
N ASP A 13 1.63 -16.48 7.88
CA ASP A 13 2.41 -15.39 8.47
C ASP A 13 1.50 -14.26 8.94
N MET A 14 1.99 -13.49 9.91
CA MET A 14 1.25 -12.40 10.53
C MET A 14 2.02 -11.09 10.36
N ILE A 15 1.29 -10.01 10.13
CA ILE A 15 1.82 -8.66 10.07
C ILE A 15 0.84 -7.70 10.73
N GLU A 16 1.37 -6.74 11.46
CA GLU A 16 0.57 -5.65 12.02
C GLU A 16 0.34 -4.55 10.98
N LEU A 17 -0.91 -4.17 10.78
CA LEU A 17 -1.33 -3.05 9.95
C LEU A 17 -2.12 -2.02 10.79
N PRO A 18 -2.06 -0.73 10.47
CA PRO A 18 -1.33 -0.09 9.35
C PRO A 18 0.18 -0.19 9.47
N GLY A 19 0.86 -0.24 8.34
CA GLY A 19 2.32 -0.29 8.29
C GLY A 19 2.84 -0.83 6.96
N SER A 20 4.15 -0.88 6.85
CA SER A 20 4.83 -1.43 5.68
C SER A 20 5.60 -2.72 6.02
N MET A 21 5.88 -3.51 4.98
CA MET A 21 6.69 -4.73 5.11
C MET A 21 8.06 -4.43 5.73
N PRO A 22 8.86 -3.46 5.20
CA PRO A 22 10.16 -3.14 5.78
C PRO A 22 10.08 -2.67 7.25
N GLU A 23 9.10 -1.86 7.61
CA GLU A 23 8.89 -1.38 8.97
C GLU A 23 8.64 -2.54 9.95
N ARG A 24 7.98 -3.58 9.49
CA ARG A 24 7.70 -4.81 10.26
C ARG A 24 8.77 -5.88 10.09
N LEU A 25 9.95 -5.50 9.60
CA LEU A 25 11.11 -6.37 9.37
C LEU A 25 10.79 -7.56 8.45
N LYS A 26 9.85 -7.36 7.50
CA LYS A 26 9.50 -8.32 6.45
C LYS A 26 10.14 -7.92 5.13
N GLY A 27 10.70 -8.89 4.42
CA GLY A 27 11.38 -8.67 3.14
C GLY A 27 12.78 -9.27 3.14
N ASP A 28 13.53 -8.95 2.09
CA ASP A 28 14.88 -9.43 1.89
C ASP A 28 15.89 -8.60 2.70
N ASP A 29 17.00 -9.22 3.08
CA ASP A 29 18.11 -8.51 3.68
C ASP A 29 18.73 -7.54 2.67
N VAL A 30 19.10 -6.37 3.14
CA VAL A 30 19.80 -5.39 2.29
C VAL A 30 21.24 -5.84 2.08
N THR A 31 21.61 -6.02 0.81
CA THR A 31 22.95 -6.44 0.39
C THR A 31 23.51 -5.47 -0.64
N VAL A 32 24.78 -5.61 -0.98
CA VAL A 32 25.40 -4.85 -2.08
C VAL A 32 24.76 -5.14 -3.45
N CYS A 33 24.02 -6.24 -3.56
CA CYS A 33 23.31 -6.65 -4.77
C CYS A 33 21.83 -6.26 -4.75
N THR A 34 21.33 -5.59 -3.71
CA THR A 34 19.96 -5.13 -3.62
C THR A 34 19.63 -4.23 -4.82
N ARG A 35 18.55 -4.56 -5.52
CA ARG A 35 18.06 -3.78 -6.67
C ARG A 35 17.13 -2.69 -6.18
N TRP A 36 17.65 -1.49 -6.17
CA TRP A 36 16.90 -0.30 -5.80
C TRP A 36 15.97 0.15 -6.92
N THR A 37 14.94 0.90 -6.58
CA THR A 37 13.95 1.41 -7.55
C THR A 37 14.55 2.53 -8.42
N GLY A 38 15.43 3.34 -7.86
CA GLY A 38 16.12 4.40 -8.58
C GLY A 38 17.52 4.03 -9.01
N SER A 39 18.13 4.90 -9.79
CA SER A 39 19.54 4.75 -10.16
C SER A 39 20.46 5.15 -9.01
N LEU A 40 21.58 4.45 -8.89
CA LEU A 40 22.65 4.83 -8.00
C LEU A 40 23.54 5.85 -8.74
N TYR A 41 23.33 7.13 -8.47
CA TYR A 41 24.08 8.21 -9.15
C TYR A 41 25.54 8.27 -8.77
N ASP A 42 25.87 7.99 -7.51
CA ASP A 42 27.26 8.04 -7.04
C ASP A 42 27.87 6.65 -7.04
N SER A 43 28.54 6.32 -8.14
CA SER A 43 29.23 5.06 -8.31
C SER A 43 30.42 4.90 -7.34
N SER A 44 30.87 5.97 -6.67
CA SER A 44 31.97 5.91 -5.68
C SER A 44 31.67 4.95 -4.55
N TYR A 45 30.41 4.67 -4.29
CA TYR A 45 29.99 3.65 -3.33
C TYR A 45 30.72 2.32 -3.52
N TYR A 46 30.99 1.93 -4.77
CA TYR A 46 31.60 0.61 -5.07
C TYR A 46 33.12 0.58 -4.99
N TYR A 47 33.79 1.69 -5.19
CA TYR A 47 35.29 1.70 -5.27
C TYR A 47 35.97 2.65 -4.28
N ASN A 48 35.25 3.59 -3.69
CA ASN A 48 35.83 4.50 -2.70
C ASN A 48 36.16 3.73 -1.41
N PRO A 49 37.41 3.76 -0.93
CA PRO A 49 37.83 3.07 0.30
C PRO A 49 37.03 3.51 1.54
N TYR A 50 36.63 4.80 1.63
CA TYR A 50 35.83 5.31 2.75
C TYR A 50 34.44 4.71 2.82
N MET A 51 33.92 4.18 1.70
CA MET A 51 32.61 3.52 1.63
C MET A 51 32.70 2.00 1.92
N GLU A 52 33.91 1.42 2.02
CA GLU A 52 34.08 -0.02 2.24
C GLU A 52 33.30 -0.55 3.46
N LYS A 53 33.30 0.20 4.56
CA LYS A 53 32.58 -0.17 5.78
C LYS A 53 31.06 -0.33 5.58
N TYR A 54 30.51 0.32 4.56
CA TYR A 54 29.08 0.27 4.21
C TYR A 54 28.76 -0.83 3.17
N ARG A 55 29.73 -1.59 2.74
CA ARG A 55 29.57 -2.76 1.86
C ARG A 55 29.77 -4.09 2.59
N ARG A 56 30.15 -4.05 3.87
CA ARG A 56 30.39 -5.25 4.67
C ARG A 56 29.06 -5.87 5.11
N GLU A 57 29.01 -7.19 5.14
CA GLU A 57 27.86 -7.93 5.66
C GLU A 57 27.48 -7.43 7.06
N GLY A 58 26.18 -7.27 7.30
CA GLY A 58 25.63 -6.71 8.54
C GLY A 58 25.72 -5.17 8.67
N ASN A 59 26.39 -4.47 7.73
CA ASN A 59 26.47 -3.01 7.72
C ASN A 59 26.31 -2.41 6.32
N VAL A 60 25.54 -3.05 5.47
CA VAL A 60 25.29 -2.55 4.11
C VAL A 60 24.38 -1.34 4.17
N LYS A 61 24.89 -0.19 3.75
CA LYS A 61 24.15 1.08 3.70
C LYS A 61 24.57 1.86 2.47
N LEU A 62 23.62 2.57 1.90
CA LEU A 62 23.87 3.58 0.88
C LEU A 62 23.79 4.95 1.57
N PRO A 63 24.91 5.65 1.84
CA PRO A 63 24.91 6.88 2.65
C PRO A 63 24.06 8.03 2.09
N PHE A 64 23.74 7.96 0.80
CA PHE A 64 22.93 8.95 0.07
C PHE A 64 21.51 8.45 -0.23
N PHE A 65 21.13 7.29 0.28
CA PHE A 65 19.77 6.74 0.18
C PHE A 65 19.19 6.55 1.57
N LEU A 66 17.86 6.62 1.67
CA LEU A 66 17.13 6.14 2.84
C LEU A 66 17.15 4.61 2.84
N THR A 67 18.21 4.02 3.38
CA THR A 67 18.37 2.57 3.40
C THR A 67 17.49 1.94 4.48
N PRO A 68 16.47 1.15 4.14
CA PRO A 68 15.64 0.45 5.11
C PRO A 68 16.38 -0.77 5.69
N ASP A 69 15.92 -1.29 6.81
CA ASP A 69 16.46 -2.52 7.41
C ASP A 69 16.14 -3.77 6.56
N LYS A 70 15.01 -3.74 5.88
CA LYS A 70 14.60 -4.77 4.92
C LYS A 70 14.14 -4.13 3.63
N HIS A 71 14.32 -4.84 2.53
CA HIS A 71 13.89 -4.41 1.20
C HIS A 71 12.76 -5.30 0.69
N TYR A 72 11.69 -4.71 0.17
CA TYR A 72 10.58 -5.46 -0.39
C TYR A 72 10.04 -4.80 -1.65
N VAL A 73 10.25 -5.44 -2.79
CA VAL A 73 9.63 -5.06 -4.07
C VAL A 73 8.93 -6.26 -4.66
N GLY A 74 7.60 -6.16 -4.83
CA GLY A 74 6.81 -7.25 -5.35
C GLY A 74 5.38 -7.26 -4.83
N VAL A 75 4.77 -8.43 -4.92
CA VAL A 75 3.38 -8.65 -4.51
C VAL A 75 3.32 -9.19 -3.10
N ALA A 76 2.61 -8.51 -2.20
CA ALA A 76 2.25 -9.02 -0.89
C ALA A 76 0.74 -9.24 -0.77
N TRP A 77 0.36 -10.23 0.03
CA TRP A 77 -1.03 -10.59 0.28
C TRP A 77 -1.34 -10.40 1.76
N TYR A 78 -2.40 -9.67 2.03
CA TYR A 78 -2.91 -9.37 3.36
C TYR A 78 -4.30 -9.94 3.50
N GLN A 79 -4.61 -10.53 4.65
CA GLN A 79 -5.94 -11.09 4.92
C GLN A 79 -6.40 -10.72 6.32
N LYS A 80 -7.70 -10.52 6.45
CA LYS A 80 -8.37 -10.36 7.74
C LYS A 80 -9.73 -11.02 7.70
N GLU A 81 -10.01 -11.84 8.70
CA GLU A 81 -11.37 -12.26 9.02
C GLU A 81 -12.00 -11.25 9.98
N ILE A 82 -13.20 -10.86 9.66
CA ILE A 82 -14.01 -9.92 10.45
C ILE A 82 -15.39 -10.52 10.70
N ASN A 83 -16.06 -10.03 11.73
CA ASN A 83 -17.46 -10.37 11.98
C ASN A 83 -18.31 -9.13 11.72
N LEU A 84 -19.05 -9.14 10.62
CA LEU A 84 -19.87 -8.01 10.21
C LEU A 84 -21.15 -7.94 11.08
N PRO A 85 -21.45 -6.77 11.69
CA PRO A 85 -22.65 -6.57 12.49
C PRO A 85 -23.96 -6.78 11.69
N LYS A 86 -25.01 -7.24 12.36
CA LYS A 86 -26.30 -7.52 11.70
C LYS A 86 -27.03 -6.27 11.22
N ASP A 87 -26.84 -5.17 11.90
CA ASP A 87 -27.43 -3.86 11.59
C ASP A 87 -26.89 -3.24 10.30
N TRP A 88 -25.66 -3.64 9.86
CA TRP A 88 -25.06 -3.18 8.62
C TRP A 88 -25.71 -3.75 7.35
N LYS A 89 -26.63 -4.72 7.48
CA LYS A 89 -27.22 -5.44 6.33
C LYS A 89 -27.93 -4.52 5.32
N LYS A 90 -28.42 -3.37 5.75
CA LYS A 90 -29.21 -2.45 4.92
C LYS A 90 -28.38 -1.31 4.34
N ASP A 91 -27.15 -1.14 4.82
CA ASP A 91 -26.31 -0.01 4.52
C ASP A 91 -25.42 -0.28 3.31
N ARG A 92 -24.90 0.79 2.74
CA ARG A 92 -23.77 0.75 1.83
C ARG A 92 -22.50 0.53 2.67
N ILE A 93 -21.65 -0.40 2.28
CA ILE A 93 -20.40 -0.75 2.98
C ILE A 93 -19.22 -0.47 2.08
N VAL A 94 -18.29 0.31 2.57
CA VAL A 94 -17.09 0.73 1.83
C VAL A 94 -15.83 0.32 2.60
N LEU A 95 -14.91 -0.35 1.92
CA LEU A 95 -13.56 -0.55 2.41
C LEU A 95 -12.70 0.65 1.99
N PHE A 96 -12.14 1.33 2.98
CA PHE A 96 -11.26 2.47 2.81
C PHE A 96 -9.83 2.08 3.19
N LEU A 97 -8.90 2.28 2.25
CA LEU A 97 -7.45 2.09 2.42
C LEU A 97 -6.79 3.45 2.16
N GLU A 98 -6.24 4.07 3.20
CA GLU A 98 -5.75 5.45 3.08
C GLU A 98 -4.57 5.57 2.13
N ARG A 99 -3.54 4.75 2.32
CA ARG A 99 -2.33 4.78 1.49
C ARG A 99 -1.79 3.38 1.26
N PRO A 100 -2.39 2.59 0.37
CA PRO A 100 -1.77 1.38 -0.14
C PRO A 100 -0.68 1.76 -1.16
N HIS A 101 0.45 1.05 -1.17
CA HIS A 101 1.57 1.44 -2.02
C HIS A 101 1.96 0.29 -2.98
N ILE A 102 1.60 0.33 -4.25
CA ILE A 102 0.97 1.37 -5.10
C ILE A 102 -0.38 0.87 -5.62
N GLU A 103 -0.39 -0.36 -6.16
CA GLU A 103 -1.57 -1.04 -6.67
C GLU A 103 -2.19 -1.90 -5.58
N SER A 104 -3.48 -1.76 -5.37
CA SER A 104 -4.22 -2.71 -4.54
C SER A 104 -5.30 -3.43 -5.33
N THR A 105 -5.48 -4.72 -5.05
CA THR A 105 -6.61 -5.51 -5.55
C THR A 105 -7.28 -6.15 -4.36
N VAL A 106 -8.60 -6.09 -4.31
CA VAL A 106 -9.41 -6.52 -3.16
C VAL A 106 -10.32 -7.68 -3.53
N TRP A 107 -10.39 -8.65 -2.64
CA TRP A 107 -11.37 -9.75 -2.65
C TRP A 107 -12.12 -9.77 -1.34
N VAL A 108 -13.41 -10.08 -1.41
CA VAL A 108 -14.25 -10.34 -0.25
C VAL A 108 -14.91 -11.69 -0.42
N ASN A 109 -14.77 -12.57 0.56
CA ASN A 109 -15.30 -13.94 0.54
C ASN A 109 -14.92 -14.71 -0.76
N GLY A 110 -13.72 -14.45 -1.30
CA GLY A 110 -13.22 -15.07 -2.53
C GLY A 110 -13.68 -14.40 -3.83
N HIS A 111 -14.55 -13.43 -3.80
CA HIS A 111 -15.01 -12.67 -4.96
C HIS A 111 -14.16 -11.41 -5.14
N LYS A 112 -13.65 -11.22 -6.36
CA LYS A 112 -12.88 -10.00 -6.70
C LYS A 112 -13.80 -8.78 -6.72
N VAL A 113 -13.46 -7.79 -5.92
CA VAL A 113 -14.20 -6.51 -5.86
C VAL A 113 -13.68 -5.55 -6.93
N GLY A 114 -12.37 -5.38 -7.00
CA GLY A 114 -11.75 -4.45 -7.94
C GLY A 114 -10.26 -4.29 -7.74
N MET A 115 -9.69 -3.38 -8.52
CA MET A 115 -8.29 -2.98 -8.45
C MET A 115 -8.19 -1.46 -8.61
N GLN A 116 -7.30 -0.84 -7.86
CA GLN A 116 -6.94 0.57 -7.99
C GLN A 116 -5.42 0.71 -7.95
N ASN A 117 -4.91 1.64 -8.74
CA ASN A 117 -3.50 1.93 -8.88
C ASN A 117 -3.28 3.44 -8.75
N SER A 118 -2.82 3.88 -7.58
CA SER A 118 -2.55 5.29 -7.30
C SER A 118 -1.56 5.42 -6.14
N LEU A 119 -0.68 6.41 -6.23
CA LEU A 119 0.25 6.79 -5.16
C LEU A 119 -0.34 7.80 -4.18
N CYS A 120 -1.25 8.65 -4.64
CA CYS A 120 -1.56 9.91 -3.97
C CYS A 120 -2.94 9.97 -3.32
N VAL A 121 -3.84 9.06 -3.71
CA VAL A 121 -5.20 9.05 -3.20
C VAL A 121 -5.54 7.75 -2.50
N ALA A 122 -6.47 7.80 -1.57
CA ALA A 122 -6.99 6.62 -0.91
C ALA A 122 -7.67 5.68 -1.92
N HIS A 123 -7.53 4.37 -1.69
CA HIS A 123 -8.26 3.38 -2.45
C HIS A 123 -9.56 3.05 -1.73
N VAL A 124 -10.67 3.21 -2.45
CA VAL A 124 -12.03 3.08 -1.90
C VAL A 124 -12.79 2.03 -2.70
N TYR A 125 -13.28 1.00 -2.02
CA TYR A 125 -13.98 -0.11 -2.63
C TYR A 125 -15.39 -0.25 -2.07
N ASP A 126 -16.40 -0.19 -2.93
CA ASP A 126 -17.75 -0.57 -2.53
C ASP A 126 -17.83 -2.10 -2.43
N VAL A 127 -17.96 -2.58 -1.22
CA VAL A 127 -18.00 -4.01 -0.91
C VAL A 127 -19.40 -4.50 -0.52
N THR A 128 -20.40 -3.66 -0.65
CA THR A 128 -21.76 -3.89 -0.20
C THR A 128 -22.34 -5.22 -0.68
N GLN A 129 -22.22 -5.51 -1.97
CA GLN A 129 -22.77 -6.74 -2.57
C GLN A 129 -21.99 -8.02 -2.22
N PHE A 130 -20.78 -7.89 -1.69
CA PHE A 130 -19.91 -9.01 -1.36
C PHE A 130 -19.92 -9.37 0.13
N MET A 131 -20.52 -8.51 0.97
CA MET A 131 -20.56 -8.68 2.41
C MET A 131 -21.95 -9.04 2.91
N SER A 132 -22.00 -9.92 3.91
CA SER A 132 -23.20 -10.28 4.63
C SER A 132 -22.89 -10.34 6.12
N PRO A 133 -23.88 -10.08 7.00
CA PRO A 133 -23.67 -10.21 8.45
C PRO A 133 -23.07 -11.56 8.85
N GLY A 134 -22.16 -11.52 9.82
CA GLY A 134 -21.40 -12.68 10.26
C GLY A 134 -19.96 -12.67 9.72
N LYS A 135 -19.34 -13.84 9.65
CA LYS A 135 -17.93 -13.96 9.23
C LYS A 135 -17.74 -13.59 7.77
N CYS A 136 -16.85 -12.64 7.54
CA CYS A 136 -16.37 -12.23 6.22
C CYS A 136 -14.86 -12.23 6.19
N ARG A 137 -14.28 -12.68 5.07
CA ARG A 137 -12.84 -12.60 4.82
C ARG A 137 -12.56 -11.53 3.79
N ILE A 138 -11.70 -10.60 4.13
CA ILE A 138 -11.13 -9.62 3.21
C ILE A 138 -9.72 -10.06 2.86
N ALA A 139 -9.40 -10.10 1.58
CA ALA A 139 -8.05 -10.32 1.08
C ALA A 139 -7.64 -9.14 0.20
N ILE A 140 -6.44 -8.63 0.43
CA ILE A 140 -5.88 -7.47 -0.26
C ILE A 140 -4.52 -7.89 -0.83
N ARG A 141 -4.35 -7.70 -2.12
CA ARG A 141 -3.06 -7.85 -2.81
C ARG A 141 -2.49 -6.45 -3.03
N ILE A 142 -1.29 -6.22 -2.53
CA ILE A 142 -0.55 -4.98 -2.78
C ILE A 142 0.65 -5.31 -3.68
N ASP A 143 0.84 -4.50 -4.70
CA ASP A 143 1.97 -4.60 -5.62
C ASP A 143 2.66 -3.24 -5.72
N ASN A 144 3.90 -3.15 -5.23
CA ASN A 144 4.67 -1.91 -5.21
C ASN A 144 5.71 -1.82 -6.34
N ARG A 145 5.60 -2.70 -7.35
CA ARG A 145 6.44 -2.60 -8.54
C ARG A 145 6.00 -1.42 -9.41
N ILE A 146 6.97 -0.66 -9.88
CA ILE A 146 6.72 0.44 -10.83
C ILE A 146 6.56 -0.18 -12.22
N LYS A 147 5.33 -0.18 -12.75
CA LYS A 147 4.97 -0.85 -14.01
C LYS A 147 4.45 0.12 -15.06
N ASP A 148 3.45 0.88 -14.69
CA ASP A 148 2.62 1.66 -15.62
C ASP A 148 2.84 3.17 -15.46
N ILE A 149 3.83 3.55 -14.67
CA ILE A 149 4.14 4.95 -14.40
C ILE A 149 5.32 5.36 -15.28
N ASN A 150 5.07 6.18 -16.26
CA ASN A 150 6.11 6.72 -17.15
C ASN A 150 6.67 8.05 -16.63
N VAL A 151 7.25 8.01 -15.44
CA VAL A 151 7.90 9.20 -14.83
C VAL A 151 9.43 9.08 -14.84
N GLY A 152 9.96 8.00 -15.44
CA GLY A 152 11.39 7.67 -15.43
C GLY A 152 11.84 7.05 -14.09
N PRO A 153 12.97 6.31 -14.12
CA PRO A 153 13.46 5.57 -12.94
C PRO A 153 13.94 6.48 -11.81
N ASP A 154 14.24 7.73 -12.12
CA ASP A 154 14.84 8.70 -11.19
C ASP A 154 13.85 9.79 -10.77
N SER A 155 12.56 9.55 -10.96
CA SER A 155 11.52 10.46 -10.49
C SER A 155 11.54 10.58 -8.96
N HIS A 156 11.49 11.81 -8.48
CA HIS A 156 11.57 12.16 -7.06
C HIS A 156 10.55 11.41 -6.18
N SER A 157 9.37 11.12 -6.70
CA SER A 157 8.29 10.47 -5.93
C SER A 157 8.41 8.95 -5.81
N ILE A 158 9.34 8.31 -6.54
CA ILE A 158 9.45 6.85 -6.58
C ILE A 158 10.87 6.32 -6.40
N THR A 159 11.88 7.19 -6.29
CA THR A 159 13.28 6.75 -6.13
C THR A 159 13.65 6.58 -4.67
N ASP A 160 14.55 5.63 -4.41
CA ASP A 160 15.08 5.38 -3.06
C ASP A 160 15.99 6.51 -2.54
N GLN A 161 16.35 7.48 -3.37
CA GLN A 161 17.09 8.69 -2.96
C GLN A 161 16.26 9.63 -2.07
N THR A 162 14.96 9.67 -2.30
CA THR A 162 14.06 10.63 -1.64
C THR A 162 12.99 9.95 -0.81
N GLN A 163 12.49 8.81 -1.29
CA GLN A 163 11.50 7.98 -0.60
C GLN A 163 11.78 6.53 -0.92
N GLY A 164 12.06 5.71 0.05
CA GLY A 164 12.21 4.27 -0.17
C GLY A 164 10.92 3.68 -0.76
N ASN A 165 11.06 2.77 -1.73
CA ASN A 165 9.94 1.97 -2.18
C ASN A 165 9.59 0.93 -1.10
N TRP A 166 8.32 0.83 -0.74
CA TRP A 166 7.83 -0.06 0.30
C TRP A 166 6.55 -0.77 -0.13
N ASN A 167 6.25 -1.90 0.46
CA ASN A 167 4.98 -2.59 0.27
C ASN A 167 4.18 -2.54 1.58
N GLY A 168 2.91 -2.21 1.50
CA GLY A 168 2.07 -2.14 2.68
C GLY A 168 0.85 -1.24 2.51
N ILE A 169 0.19 -1.00 3.63
CA ILE A 169 -0.95 -0.10 3.74
C ILE A 169 -0.73 0.79 4.96
N VAL A 170 -0.46 2.06 4.73
CA VAL A 170 -0.18 3.04 5.79
C VAL A 170 -1.41 3.94 5.99
N GLY A 171 -1.58 4.48 7.20
CA GLY A 171 -2.76 5.27 7.55
C GLY A 171 -3.97 4.40 7.85
N ARG A 172 -5.17 4.94 7.66
CA ARG A 172 -6.41 4.27 8.05
C ARG A 172 -6.75 3.09 7.14
N ILE A 173 -7.17 2.00 7.78
CA ILE A 173 -7.78 0.84 7.13
C ILE A 173 -9.10 0.61 7.86
N CYS A 174 -10.22 0.87 7.22
CA CYS A 174 -11.51 0.72 7.88
C CYS A 174 -12.62 0.31 6.91
N LEU A 175 -13.66 -0.29 7.47
CA LEU A 175 -14.96 -0.38 6.86
C LEU A 175 -15.81 0.78 7.35
N GLN A 176 -16.49 1.43 6.41
CA GLN A 176 -17.42 2.53 6.66
C GLN A 176 -18.79 2.14 6.17
N THR A 177 -19.82 2.53 6.91
CA THR A 177 -21.19 2.37 6.47
C THR A 177 -21.85 3.73 6.27
N THR A 178 -22.70 3.79 5.26
CA THR A 178 -23.59 4.92 5.03
C THR A 178 -24.99 4.40 4.69
N PRO A 179 -26.06 5.16 4.96
CA PRO A 179 -27.34 4.87 4.34
C PRO A 179 -27.21 4.75 2.82
N LYS A 180 -28.15 4.08 2.15
CA LYS A 180 -28.12 3.97 0.67
C LYS A 180 -28.21 5.31 -0.04
N VAL A 181 -28.90 6.26 0.59
CA VAL A 181 -28.95 7.66 0.15
C VAL A 181 -28.04 8.46 1.09
N TYR A 182 -27.01 9.07 0.56
CA TYR A 182 -25.99 9.78 1.32
C TYR A 182 -25.45 10.96 0.50
N LEU A 183 -24.85 11.92 1.19
CA LEU A 183 -24.09 12.99 0.55
C LEU A 183 -22.67 12.47 0.29
N GLU A 184 -22.29 12.42 -0.97
CA GLU A 184 -20.95 11.97 -1.37
C GLU A 184 -19.93 13.09 -1.32
N ASP A 185 -20.33 14.27 -1.75
CA ASP A 185 -19.48 15.46 -1.78
C ASP A 185 -20.31 16.73 -1.55
N ILE A 186 -19.70 17.70 -0.89
CA ILE A 186 -20.24 19.04 -0.72
C ILE A 186 -19.18 20.03 -1.19
N GLN A 187 -19.44 20.68 -2.30
CA GLN A 187 -18.56 21.72 -2.83
C GLN A 187 -19.11 23.09 -2.45
N VAL A 188 -18.31 23.88 -1.77
CA VAL A 188 -18.67 25.23 -1.33
C VAL A 188 -17.86 26.25 -2.11
N TYR A 189 -18.53 27.07 -2.89
CA TYR A 189 -17.93 28.18 -3.60
C TYR A 189 -18.22 29.49 -2.87
N SER A 190 -17.20 30.17 -2.39
CA SER A 190 -17.36 31.46 -1.69
C SER A 190 -17.29 32.62 -2.69
N GLU A 191 -18.21 33.54 -2.54
CA GLU A 191 -18.19 34.85 -3.21
C GLU A 191 -18.00 35.96 -2.17
N PRO A 192 -16.77 36.26 -1.78
CA PRO A 192 -16.48 37.16 -0.65
C PRO A 192 -17.04 38.57 -0.83
N GLU A 193 -17.06 39.07 -2.07
CA GLU A 193 -17.58 40.40 -2.38
C GLU A 193 -19.10 40.49 -2.13
N GLN A 194 -19.81 39.40 -2.36
CA GLN A 194 -21.27 39.33 -2.13
C GLN A 194 -21.60 38.78 -0.73
N LYS A 195 -20.58 38.37 0.06
CA LYS A 195 -20.74 37.70 1.35
C LYS A 195 -21.65 36.48 1.31
N VAL A 196 -21.56 35.69 0.23
CA VAL A 196 -22.37 34.50 -0.03
C VAL A 196 -21.47 33.28 -0.21
N ALA A 197 -21.96 32.10 0.23
CA ALA A 197 -21.43 30.80 -0.13
C ALA A 197 -22.52 30.01 -0.87
N ARG A 198 -22.17 29.37 -1.97
CA ARG A 198 -23.04 28.53 -2.79
C ARG A 198 -22.55 27.10 -2.82
#